data_cbda51b50adfe7132a8e3c836aebb578
#
_entry.id   cbda51b50adfe7132a8e3c836aebb578
#
_cell.length_a   1.000
_cell.length_b   1.000
_cell.length_c   1.000
_cell.angle_alpha   90.00
_cell.angle_beta   90.00
_cell.angle_gamma   90.00
#
_symmetry.space_group_name_H-M   'P 1'
#
loop_
_entity.id
_entity.type
_entity.pdbx_description
1 polymer ?
#
loop_
_entity_poly.entity_id
_entity_poly.type
_entity_poly.pdbx_seq_one_letter_code
_entity_poly.pdbx_strand_id
1 'polypeptide(L)'
;MKEFILSADAGCDLTPDLQEKYDVEIMPLRYNVNGEEYLSGDGKMPPEKICEQMKAGAKTSTSQANPAEAEAYLEELLKQGKDIVHITMSSAMSGTYETMKRLAETLNETHDNKVYVVDSLCQCAGY
;
A
#
# COMPACT_ATOMS: atom_id res chain seq x y z
N MET A 1 -15.81 -4.80 -17.10
CA MET A 1 -14.56 -5.43 -16.61
C MET A 1 -13.45 -4.39 -16.73
N LYS A 2 -12.69 -4.14 -15.68
CA LYS A 2 -11.54 -3.23 -15.79
C LYS A 2 -10.44 -3.87 -16.65
N GLU A 3 -9.83 -3.07 -17.51
CA GLU A 3 -8.69 -3.48 -18.35
C GLU A 3 -7.38 -3.50 -17.56
N PHE A 4 -7.34 -2.92 -16.37
CA PHE A 4 -6.20 -2.84 -15.47
C PHE A 4 -6.62 -3.08 -14.02
N ILE A 5 -5.65 -3.39 -13.16
CA ILE A 5 -5.84 -3.49 -11.72
C ILE A 5 -5.54 -2.13 -11.11
N LEU A 6 -6.48 -1.58 -10.35
CA LEU A 6 -6.26 -0.39 -9.54
C LEU A 6 -5.77 -0.82 -8.17
N SER A 7 -4.65 -0.28 -7.76
CA SER A 7 -4.00 -0.60 -6.49
C SER A 7 -3.56 0.67 -5.76
N ALA A 8 -3.54 0.63 -4.45
CA ALA A 8 -3.00 1.69 -3.60
C ALA A 8 -2.28 1.10 -2.39
N ASP A 9 -1.37 1.86 -1.78
CA ASP A 9 -0.85 1.47 -0.47
C ASP A 9 -1.87 1.76 0.65
N ALA A 10 -1.69 1.12 1.80
CA ALA A 10 -2.63 1.23 2.92
C ALA A 10 -2.74 2.64 3.52
N GLY A 11 -1.85 3.56 3.17
CA GLY A 11 -1.92 4.96 3.57
C GLY A 11 -3.10 5.73 2.95
N CYS A 12 -3.82 5.13 2.00
CA CYS A 12 -5.02 5.74 1.42
C CYS A 12 -6.22 5.75 2.37
N ASP A 13 -6.20 4.96 3.44
CA ASP A 13 -7.27 4.86 4.46
C ASP A 13 -8.68 4.59 3.88
N LEU A 14 -8.75 3.88 2.75
CA LEU A 14 -10.03 3.47 2.19
C LEU A 14 -10.73 2.47 3.10
N THR A 15 -12.00 2.71 3.36
CA THR A 15 -12.85 1.76 4.08
C THR A 15 -13.09 0.51 3.22
N PRO A 16 -13.36 -0.66 3.83
CA PRO A 16 -13.66 -1.88 3.08
C PRO A 16 -14.76 -1.71 2.03
N ASP A 17 -15.82 -0.97 2.36
CA ASP A 17 -16.92 -0.68 1.43
C ASP A 17 -16.46 0.08 0.18
N LEU A 18 -15.54 1.03 0.35
CA LEU A 18 -14.97 1.78 -0.77
C LEU A 18 -13.99 0.95 -1.59
N GLN A 19 -13.21 0.10 -0.92
CA GLN A 19 -12.31 -0.84 -1.61
C GLN A 19 -13.12 -1.78 -2.51
N GLU A 20 -14.19 -2.37 -2.01
CA GLU A 20 -15.07 -3.25 -2.77
C GLU A 20 -15.78 -2.48 -3.89
N LYS A 21 -16.38 -1.31 -3.57
CA LYS A 21 -17.13 -0.50 -4.53
C LYS A 21 -16.31 -0.10 -5.75
N TYR A 22 -15.05 0.25 -5.55
CA TYR A 22 -14.16 0.71 -6.61
C TYR A 22 -13.18 -0.37 -7.09
N ASP A 23 -13.25 -1.56 -6.50
CA ASP A 23 -12.39 -2.69 -6.84
C ASP A 23 -10.90 -2.29 -6.78
N VAL A 24 -10.47 -1.84 -5.60
CA VAL A 24 -9.11 -1.37 -5.33
C VAL A 24 -8.37 -2.41 -4.49
N GLU A 25 -7.24 -2.88 -5.01
CA GLU A 25 -6.32 -3.74 -4.27
C GLU A 25 -5.46 -2.89 -3.33
N ILE A 26 -5.35 -3.29 -2.07
CA ILE A 26 -4.59 -2.54 -1.08
C ILE A 26 -3.29 -3.27 -0.72
N MET A 27 -2.18 -2.59 -0.99
CA MET A 27 -0.87 -3.06 -0.52
C MET A 27 -0.72 -2.77 0.97
N PRO A 28 -0.55 -3.80 1.82
CA PRO A 28 -0.40 -3.58 3.24
C PRO A 28 0.95 -2.91 3.56
N LEU A 29 0.96 -2.11 4.62
CA LEU A 29 2.16 -1.49 5.17
C LEU A 29 2.38 -1.95 6.61
N ARG A 30 3.65 -1.96 7.03
CA ARG A 30 4.01 -2.31 8.40
C ARG A 30 4.05 -1.09 9.30
N TYR A 31 3.64 -1.29 10.54
CA TYR A 31 3.73 -0.29 11.61
C TYR A 31 4.05 -0.97 12.94
N ASN A 32 4.52 -0.19 13.89
CA ASN A 32 4.94 -0.67 15.20
C ASN A 32 4.14 0.01 16.31
N VAL A 33 3.74 -0.75 17.31
CA VAL A 33 3.10 -0.25 18.53
C VAL A 33 3.83 -0.85 19.74
N ASN A 34 4.47 -0.02 20.54
CA ASN A 34 5.23 -0.43 21.73
C ASN A 34 6.30 -1.51 21.46
N GLY A 35 6.93 -1.49 20.28
CA GLY A 35 7.96 -2.45 19.90
C GLY A 35 7.43 -3.72 19.21
N GLU A 36 6.12 -3.90 19.11
CA GLU A 36 5.50 -4.98 18.36
C GLU A 36 5.12 -4.52 16.95
N GLU A 37 5.47 -5.33 15.95
CA GLU A 37 5.20 -5.05 14.55
C GLU A 37 3.86 -5.64 14.11
N TYR A 38 3.10 -4.85 13.38
CA TYR A 38 1.80 -5.20 12.82
C TYR A 38 1.77 -4.92 11.32
N LEU A 39 0.90 -5.65 10.61
CA LEU A 39 0.61 -5.42 9.20
C LEU A 39 -0.78 -4.79 9.07
N SER A 40 -0.88 -3.70 8.33
CA SER A 40 -2.17 -3.05 8.09
C SER A 40 -3.15 -3.98 7.38
N GLY A 41 -4.40 -3.97 7.78
CA GLY A 41 -5.44 -4.77 7.15
C GLY A 41 -5.50 -6.25 7.57
N ASP A 42 -4.62 -6.72 8.45
CA ASP A 42 -4.63 -8.11 8.94
C ASP A 42 -5.69 -8.38 10.05
N GLY A 43 -6.40 -7.33 10.46
CA GLY A 43 -7.47 -7.41 11.47
C GLY A 43 -6.99 -7.53 12.93
N LYS A 44 -5.70 -7.66 13.17
CA LYS A 44 -5.15 -7.83 14.55
C LYS A 44 -5.22 -6.54 15.36
N MET A 45 -5.03 -5.41 14.70
CA MET A 45 -5.03 -4.10 15.32
C MET A 45 -5.90 -3.13 14.51
N PRO A 46 -7.22 -3.09 14.76
CA PRO A 46 -8.10 -2.15 14.09
C PRO A 46 -7.77 -0.69 14.47
N PRO A 47 -8.07 0.29 13.61
CA PRO A 47 -7.71 1.70 13.82
C PRO A 47 -8.14 2.27 15.16
N GLU A 48 -9.32 1.91 15.63
CA GLU A 48 -9.86 2.34 16.93
C GLU A 48 -8.94 1.91 18.08
N LYS A 49 -8.45 0.66 18.02
CA LYS A 49 -7.55 0.11 19.03
C LYS A 49 -6.18 0.77 19.00
N ILE A 50 -5.68 1.12 17.81
CA ILE A 50 -4.44 1.91 17.67
C ILE A 50 -4.62 3.27 18.37
N CYS A 51 -5.73 3.95 18.10
CA CYS A 51 -6.04 5.24 18.71
C CYS A 51 -6.14 5.15 20.26
N GLU A 52 -6.77 4.10 20.77
CA GLU A 52 -6.85 3.86 22.22
C GLU A 52 -5.46 3.65 22.83
N GLN A 53 -4.63 2.84 22.20
CA GLN A 53 -3.25 2.60 22.63
C GLN A 53 -2.43 3.90 22.63
N MET A 54 -2.55 4.72 21.59
CA MET A 54 -1.85 6.00 21.49
C MET A 54 -2.32 6.97 22.59
N LYS A 55 -3.63 7.04 22.88
CA LYS A 55 -4.18 7.83 23.98
C LYS A 55 -3.67 7.34 25.34
N ALA A 56 -3.40 6.05 25.49
CA ALA A 56 -2.81 5.46 26.68
C ALA A 56 -1.28 5.63 26.76
N GLY A 57 -0.66 6.34 25.82
CA GLY A 57 0.77 6.64 25.81
C GLY A 57 1.64 5.64 25.03
N ALA A 58 1.05 4.77 24.23
CA ALA A 58 1.81 3.85 23.38
C ALA A 58 2.70 4.61 22.39
N LYS A 59 3.92 4.14 22.21
CA LYS A 59 4.83 4.63 21.17
C LYS A 59 4.52 3.92 19.86
N THR A 60 4.23 4.70 18.84
CA THR A 60 3.94 4.19 17.49
C THR A 60 4.97 4.70 16.50
N SER A 61 5.28 3.88 15.52
CA SER A 61 6.11 4.26 14.37
C SER A 61 5.67 3.54 13.12
N THR A 62 6.02 4.09 11.98
CA THR A 62 5.76 3.51 10.66
C THR A 62 7.06 3.33 9.91
N SER A 63 7.07 2.43 8.94
CA SER A 63 8.16 2.27 7.97
C SER A 63 7.62 2.40 6.55
N GLN A 64 8.50 2.79 5.63
CA GLN A 64 8.17 2.72 4.21
C GLN A 64 7.94 1.27 3.78
N ALA A 65 7.36 1.06 2.59
CA ALA A 65 7.14 -0.26 2.04
C ALA A 65 8.45 -1.08 2.01
N ASN A 66 8.38 -2.32 2.50
CA ASN A 66 9.48 -3.27 2.38
C ASN A 66 9.61 -3.71 0.92
N PRO A 67 10.78 -3.55 0.28
CA PRO A 67 10.94 -3.86 -1.15
C PRO A 67 10.56 -5.30 -1.50
N ALA A 68 10.97 -6.28 -0.71
CA ALA A 68 10.67 -7.70 -1.00
C ALA A 68 9.17 -8.02 -0.88
N GLU A 69 8.48 -7.44 0.09
CA GLU A 69 7.03 -7.61 0.26
C GLU A 69 6.25 -6.89 -0.84
N ALA A 70 6.69 -5.69 -1.22
CA ALA A 70 6.10 -4.92 -2.31
C ALA A 70 6.29 -5.61 -3.67
N GLU A 71 7.46 -6.20 -3.92
CA GLU A 71 7.71 -6.98 -5.12
C GLU A 71 6.79 -8.20 -5.19
N ALA A 72 6.72 -9.00 -4.13
CA ALA A 72 5.84 -10.16 -4.06
C ALA A 72 4.35 -9.78 -4.26
N TYR A 73 3.93 -8.65 -3.72
CA TYR A 73 2.59 -8.11 -3.91
C TYR A 73 2.30 -7.78 -5.39
N LEU A 74 3.20 -7.05 -6.04
CA LEU A 74 3.05 -6.70 -7.46
C LEU A 74 3.10 -7.93 -8.37
N GLU A 75 4.00 -8.88 -8.10
CA GLU A 75 4.08 -10.14 -8.85
C GLU A 75 2.78 -10.95 -8.74
N GLU A 76 2.17 -11.01 -7.56
CA GLU A 76 0.89 -11.70 -7.38
C GLU A 76 -0.23 -11.05 -8.21
N LEU A 77 -0.28 -9.73 -8.26
CA LEU A 77 -1.24 -9.02 -9.10
C LEU A 77 -0.97 -9.22 -10.60
N LEU A 78 0.29 -9.23 -11.02
CA LEU A 78 0.68 -9.44 -12.43
C LEU A 78 0.27 -10.83 -12.95
N LYS A 79 0.14 -11.84 -12.09
CA LYS A 79 -0.37 -13.18 -12.46
C LYS A 79 -1.80 -13.14 -13.00
N GLN A 80 -2.55 -12.08 -12.72
CA GLN A 80 -3.90 -11.89 -13.28
C GLN A 80 -3.90 -11.50 -14.76
N GLY A 81 -2.73 -11.25 -15.36
CA GLY A 81 -2.59 -10.93 -16.78
C GLY A 81 -3.10 -9.54 -17.18
N LYS A 82 -3.04 -8.58 -16.27
CA LYS A 82 -3.46 -7.19 -16.48
C LYS A 82 -2.37 -6.22 -16.06
N ASP A 83 -2.38 -5.04 -16.67
CA ASP A 83 -1.58 -3.92 -16.20
C ASP A 83 -2.02 -3.46 -14.82
N ILE A 84 -1.09 -2.91 -14.04
CA ILE A 84 -1.35 -2.39 -12.71
C ILE A 84 -1.16 -0.87 -12.71
N VAL A 85 -2.12 -0.15 -12.15
CA VAL A 85 -1.96 1.26 -11.78
C VAL A 85 -1.93 1.32 -10.27
N HIS A 86 -0.77 1.60 -9.70
CA HIS A 86 -0.54 1.66 -8.25
C HIS A 86 -0.37 3.11 -7.80
N ILE A 87 -1.23 3.57 -6.89
CA ILE A 87 -1.20 4.92 -6.35
C ILE A 87 -0.56 4.88 -4.97
N THR A 88 0.51 5.66 -4.79
CA THR A 88 1.24 5.74 -3.51
C THR A 88 0.90 7.01 -2.75
N MET A 89 1.14 6.99 -1.43
CA MET A 89 1.21 8.23 -0.66
C MET A 89 2.31 9.16 -1.22
N SER A 90 2.21 10.44 -0.90
CA SER A 90 3.14 11.46 -1.37
C SER A 90 4.61 11.05 -1.18
N SER A 91 5.40 11.19 -2.22
CA SER A 91 6.86 11.01 -2.19
C SER A 91 7.56 11.97 -1.22
N ALA A 92 6.93 13.09 -0.90
CA ALA A 92 7.44 14.04 0.10
C ALA A 92 7.27 13.54 1.55
N MET A 93 6.41 12.52 1.77
CA MET A 93 6.11 12.00 3.11
C MET A 93 6.76 10.64 3.38
N SER A 94 7.01 9.84 2.36
CA SER A 94 7.52 8.47 2.51
C SER A 94 8.39 8.06 1.33
N GLY A 95 9.36 7.19 1.58
CA GLY A 95 10.15 6.52 0.53
C GLY A 95 9.39 5.43 -0.24
N THR A 96 8.12 5.19 0.08
CA THR A 96 7.31 4.15 -0.58
C THR A 96 7.20 4.38 -2.08
N TYR A 97 6.98 5.61 -2.53
CA TYR A 97 6.93 5.93 -3.98
C TYR A 97 8.21 5.50 -4.70
N GLU A 98 9.38 5.88 -4.20
CA GLU A 98 10.66 5.53 -4.83
C GLU A 98 10.88 4.01 -4.84
N THR A 99 10.50 3.31 -3.77
CA THR A 99 10.55 1.85 -3.71
C THR A 99 9.66 1.23 -4.80
N MET A 100 8.41 1.64 -4.88
CA MET A 100 7.46 1.12 -5.86
C MET A 100 7.88 1.44 -7.30
N LYS A 101 8.38 2.64 -7.55
CA LYS A 101 8.88 3.06 -8.86
C LYS A 101 10.03 2.18 -9.35
N ARG A 102 11.03 1.92 -8.52
CA ARG A 102 12.17 1.06 -8.86
C ARG A 102 11.72 -0.38 -9.13
N LEU A 103 10.80 -0.91 -8.33
CA LEU A 103 10.25 -2.24 -8.55
C LEU A 103 9.47 -2.31 -9.85
N ALA A 104 8.65 -1.30 -10.16
CA ALA A 104 7.92 -1.21 -11.41
C ALA A 104 8.86 -1.19 -12.62
N GLU A 105 9.94 -0.41 -12.58
CA GLU A 105 10.96 -0.38 -13.63
C GLU A 105 11.54 -1.78 -13.88
N THR A 106 11.95 -2.49 -12.81
CA THR A 106 12.50 -3.85 -12.91
C THR A 106 11.48 -4.86 -13.44
N LEU A 107 10.26 -4.86 -12.88
CA LEU A 107 9.21 -5.79 -13.31
C LEU A 107 8.76 -5.55 -14.75
N ASN A 108 8.75 -4.30 -15.19
CA ASN A 108 8.38 -3.92 -16.55
C ASN A 108 9.39 -4.38 -17.62
N GLU A 109 10.62 -4.72 -17.23
CA GLU A 109 11.61 -5.32 -18.14
C GLU A 109 11.33 -6.80 -18.40
N THR A 110 10.72 -7.50 -17.46
CA THR A 110 10.58 -8.97 -17.47
C THR A 110 9.15 -9.46 -17.68
N HIS A 111 8.15 -8.60 -17.57
CA HIS A 111 6.74 -8.94 -17.72
C HIS A 111 6.09 -8.24 -18.93
N ASP A 112 5.14 -8.92 -19.57
CA ASP A 112 4.38 -8.34 -20.69
C ASP A 112 3.43 -7.25 -20.20
N ASN A 113 2.71 -7.51 -19.09
CA ASN A 113 1.88 -6.52 -18.42
C ASN A 113 2.74 -5.55 -17.61
N LYS A 114 2.31 -4.30 -17.54
CA LYS A 114 3.10 -3.19 -17.00
C LYS A 114 2.54 -2.67 -15.67
N VAL A 115 3.45 -2.22 -14.82
CA VAL A 115 3.16 -1.53 -13.57
C VAL A 115 3.42 -0.05 -13.74
N TYR A 116 2.39 0.76 -13.52
CA TYR A 116 2.45 2.22 -13.52
C TYR A 116 2.30 2.71 -12.10
N VAL A 117 3.28 3.45 -11.60
CA VAL A 117 3.27 3.99 -10.24
C VAL A 117 2.99 5.48 -10.29
N VAL A 118 1.97 5.90 -9.56
CA VAL A 118 1.51 7.29 -9.49
C VAL A 118 1.80 7.84 -8.10
N ASP A 119 2.55 8.94 -8.04
CA ASP A 119 2.70 9.73 -6.82
C ASP A 119 1.43 10.55 -6.62
N SER A 120 0.65 10.27 -5.59
CA SER A 120 -0.59 11.00 -5.32
C SER A 120 -0.37 12.44 -4.89
N LEU A 121 0.82 12.76 -4.38
CA LEU A 121 1.13 14.02 -3.68
C LEU A 121 0.20 14.30 -2.49
N CYS A 122 -0.49 13.27 -2.02
CA CYS A 122 -1.52 13.33 -0.99
C CYS A 122 -1.28 12.25 0.09
N GLN A 123 -2.13 12.29 1.10
CA GLN A 123 -2.24 11.31 2.18
C GLN A 123 -3.72 11.02 2.45
N CYS A 124 -4.01 9.88 3.06
CA CYS A 124 -5.37 9.43 3.36
C CYS A 124 -6.26 9.41 2.11
N ALA A 125 -7.52 9.71 2.24
CA ALA A 125 -8.49 9.71 1.14
C ALA A 125 -8.25 10.79 0.06
N GLY A 126 -7.14 11.52 0.14
CA GLY A 126 -6.72 12.47 -0.89
C GLY A 126 -6.01 11.85 -2.10
N TYR A 127 -5.76 10.54 -2.07
CA TYR A 127 -5.14 9.81 -3.19
C TYR A 127 -5.88 10.00 -4.51
#